data_36ceb3f590f8cb9de51d0ec457845d47
#
_entry.id   36ceb3f590f8cb9de51d0ec457845d47
#
_cell.length_a   1.000
_cell.length_b   1.000
_cell.length_c   1.000
_cell.angle_alpha   90.00
_cell.angle_beta   90.00
_cell.angle_gamma   90.00
#
_symmetry.space_group_name_H-M   'P 1'
#
loop_
_entity.id
_entity.type
_entity.pdbx_description
1 polymer ?
#
loop_
_entity_poly.entity_id
_entity_poly.type
_entity_poly.pdbx_seq_one_letter_code
_entity_poly.pdbx_strand_id
1 'polypeptide(L)'
;AESAKILRLGDKVMQVKNDYDITFERAGAEAGVGAYNGDLGIITSVDVDARSVTVQMDDKKYTYTADQLNELEPAYAVTVHKSQGSEFPAVILPVADVPARLCYRNLLYTGVTRARKLCVLTGTARTEQTMVENVRQKMRYSGLRYLLKDAATPTEEKQEQLSAT
;
A
#
# COMPACT_ATOMS: atom_id res chain seq x y z
N ALA A 1 23.96 -5.10 4.70
CA ALA A 1 24.36 -3.69 4.57
C ALA A 1 23.12 -2.94 4.09
N GLU A 2 22.55 -2.08 4.93
CA GLU A 2 21.52 -1.14 4.50
C GLU A 2 22.16 -0.19 3.49
N SER A 3 21.59 -0.16 2.30
CA SER A 3 21.99 0.82 1.29
C SER A 3 21.64 2.20 1.82
N ALA A 4 22.62 3.08 1.94
CA ALA A 4 22.40 4.46 2.39
C ALA A 4 21.36 5.11 1.48
N LYS A 5 20.24 5.55 2.05
CA LYS A 5 19.23 6.30 1.31
C LYS A 5 19.79 7.66 0.92
N ILE A 6 19.77 7.97 -0.35
CA ILE A 6 20.14 9.29 -0.85
C ILE A 6 18.86 10.00 -1.23
N LEU A 7 18.54 11.08 -0.53
CA LEU A 7 17.40 11.95 -0.79
C LEU A 7 17.88 13.27 -1.39
N ARG A 8 17.25 13.71 -2.47
CA ARG A 8 17.61 14.91 -3.22
C ARG A 8 16.41 15.83 -3.38
N LEU A 9 16.70 17.10 -3.56
CA LEU A 9 15.68 18.08 -3.97
C LEU A 9 14.98 17.61 -5.25
N GLY A 10 13.64 17.62 -5.24
CA GLY A 10 12.81 17.16 -6.34
C GLY A 10 12.51 15.65 -6.35
N ASP A 11 13.13 14.87 -5.48
CA ASP A 11 12.81 13.44 -5.37
C ASP A 11 11.37 13.22 -4.91
N LYS A 12 10.69 12.28 -5.57
CA LYS A 12 9.39 11.78 -5.11
C LYS A 12 9.61 10.76 -4.00
N VAL A 13 8.92 10.97 -2.89
CA VAL A 13 9.03 10.12 -1.68
C VAL A 13 7.65 9.66 -1.21
N MET A 14 7.67 8.58 -0.42
CA MET A 14 6.49 8.03 0.24
C MET A 14 6.77 7.90 1.74
N GLN A 15 5.81 8.29 2.56
CA GLN A 15 5.77 7.95 3.98
C GLN A 15 5.53 6.45 4.12
N VAL A 16 6.36 5.74 4.89
CA VAL A 16 6.28 4.28 5.02
C VAL A 16 5.85 3.80 6.40
N LYS A 17 5.59 4.73 7.30
CA LYS A 17 5.03 4.49 8.63
C LYS A 17 3.98 5.54 8.92
N ASN A 18 3.05 5.24 9.85
CA ASN A 18 2.22 6.29 10.42
C ASN A 18 3.04 7.05 11.47
N ASP A 19 3.12 8.36 11.32
CA ASP A 19 3.63 9.27 12.35
C ASP A 19 2.50 10.24 12.70
N TYR A 20 1.96 10.10 13.91
CA TYR A 20 0.82 10.90 14.38
C TYR A 20 1.26 12.21 15.02
N ASP A 21 2.55 12.38 15.27
CA ASP A 21 3.11 13.50 16.02
C ASP A 21 3.80 14.52 15.10
N ILE A 22 4.18 14.13 13.88
CA ILE A 22 4.81 15.03 12.92
C ILE A 22 3.86 16.16 12.55
N THR A 23 4.35 17.38 12.63
CA THR A 23 3.58 18.57 12.30
C THR A 23 3.66 18.93 10.81
N PHE A 24 2.61 19.48 10.27
CA PHE A 24 2.60 20.06 8.94
C PHE A 24 2.04 21.48 8.93
N GLU A 25 2.52 22.26 7.98
CA GLU A 25 2.02 23.56 7.63
C GLU A 25 1.12 23.49 6.40
N ARG A 26 0.11 24.36 6.34
CA ARG A 26 -0.73 24.60 5.17
C ARG A 26 -0.74 26.07 4.81
N ALA A 27 -0.68 26.36 3.53
CA ALA A 27 -0.83 27.72 3.06
C ALA A 27 -2.25 28.25 3.36
N GLY A 28 -2.33 29.28 4.24
CA GLY A 28 -3.61 29.94 4.58
C GLY A 28 -4.52 29.17 5.53
N ALA A 29 -4.03 28.14 6.21
CA ALA A 29 -4.77 27.37 7.21
C ALA A 29 -3.91 27.09 8.45
N GLU A 30 -4.55 26.61 9.51
CA GLU A 30 -3.85 26.21 10.73
C GLU A 30 -2.95 24.99 10.48
N ALA A 31 -1.81 24.94 11.20
CA ALA A 31 -0.93 23.78 11.23
C ALA A 31 -1.69 22.57 11.80
N GLY A 32 -1.33 21.38 11.35
CA GLY A 32 -1.89 20.15 11.83
C GLY A 32 -0.82 19.13 12.15
N VAL A 33 -1.25 17.93 12.54
CA VAL A 33 -0.37 16.80 12.88
C VAL A 33 -0.75 15.55 12.10
N GLY A 34 0.22 14.69 11.87
CA GLY A 34 0.04 13.35 11.31
C GLY A 34 0.41 13.22 9.84
N ALA A 35 1.28 12.23 9.57
CA ALA A 35 1.60 11.70 8.25
C ALA A 35 1.30 10.19 8.21
N TYR A 36 0.77 9.70 7.12
CA TYR A 36 0.27 8.32 7.05
C TYR A 36 1.05 7.48 6.05
N ASN A 37 1.16 6.19 6.36
CA ASN A 37 1.77 5.23 5.46
C ASN A 37 1.05 5.24 4.11
N GLY A 38 1.83 5.49 3.04
CA GLY A 38 1.32 5.60 1.67
C GLY A 38 1.19 7.04 1.17
N ASP A 39 1.29 8.05 2.04
CA ASP A 39 1.30 9.45 1.62
C ASP A 39 2.49 9.72 0.71
N LEU A 40 2.23 10.35 -0.44
CA LEU A 40 3.22 10.65 -1.47
C LEU A 40 3.54 12.14 -1.47
N GLY A 41 4.80 12.47 -1.60
CA GLY A 41 5.24 13.86 -1.68
C GLY A 41 6.48 14.06 -2.53
N ILE A 42 6.86 15.33 -2.65
CA ILE A 42 8.07 15.77 -3.36
C ILE A 42 8.94 16.53 -2.37
N ILE A 43 10.24 16.24 -2.36
CA ILE A 43 11.21 16.98 -1.56
C ILE A 43 11.36 18.38 -2.15
N THR A 44 11.02 19.40 -1.35
CA THR A 44 11.08 20.82 -1.73
C THR A 44 12.26 21.56 -1.14
N SER A 45 12.89 21.01 -0.08
CA SER A 45 14.10 21.57 0.51
C SER A 45 14.89 20.48 1.20
N VAL A 46 16.22 20.62 1.17
CA VAL A 46 17.16 19.80 1.94
C VAL A 46 18.10 20.75 2.67
N ASP A 47 18.09 20.70 3.99
CA ASP A 47 19.01 21.45 4.85
C ASP A 47 20.03 20.47 5.45
N VAL A 48 21.26 20.57 4.98
CA VAL A 48 22.35 19.68 5.38
C VAL A 48 22.85 20.03 6.80
N ASP A 49 22.86 21.30 7.16
CA ASP A 49 23.33 21.77 8.45
C ASP A 49 22.35 21.42 9.57
N ALA A 50 21.06 21.65 9.32
CA ALA A 50 19.98 21.23 10.22
C ALA A 50 19.65 19.74 10.14
N ARG A 51 20.24 19.01 9.19
CA ARG A 51 19.91 17.60 8.89
C ARG A 51 18.41 17.37 8.75
N SER A 52 17.74 18.21 7.99
CA SER A 52 16.31 18.16 7.79
C SER A 52 15.94 18.16 6.32
N VAL A 53 14.78 17.57 6.02
CA VAL A 53 14.22 17.51 4.67
C VAL A 53 12.77 18.00 4.73
N THR A 54 12.41 18.90 3.83
CA THR A 54 11.06 19.37 3.70
C THR A 54 10.37 18.70 2.52
N VAL A 55 9.19 18.12 2.77
CA VAL A 55 8.40 17.38 1.78
C VAL A 55 7.04 18.04 1.63
N GLN A 56 6.65 18.32 0.39
CA GLN A 56 5.30 18.74 0.04
C GLN A 56 4.45 17.52 -0.31
N MET A 57 3.40 17.26 0.49
CA MET A 57 2.40 16.22 0.26
C MET A 57 1.04 16.90 0.09
N ASP A 58 0.51 16.92 -1.13
CA ASP A 58 -0.67 17.69 -1.51
C ASP A 58 -0.56 19.18 -1.08
N ASP A 59 -1.45 19.65 -0.21
CA ASP A 59 -1.47 21.00 0.34
C ASP A 59 -0.67 21.15 1.66
N LYS A 60 -0.04 20.06 2.14
CA LYS A 60 0.66 19.98 3.42
C LYS A 60 2.17 19.99 3.22
N LYS A 61 2.87 20.71 4.06
CA LYS A 61 4.32 20.81 4.07
C LYS A 61 4.87 20.24 5.38
N TYR A 62 5.65 19.18 5.29
CA TYR A 62 6.25 18.47 6.41
C TYR A 62 7.75 18.74 6.47
N THR A 63 8.29 18.91 7.67
CA THR A 63 9.74 18.97 7.89
C THR A 63 10.17 17.76 8.71
N TYR A 64 10.93 16.89 8.07
CA TYR A 64 11.49 15.68 8.67
C TYR A 64 12.87 15.94 9.24
N THR A 65 13.08 15.60 10.49
CA THR A 65 14.40 15.60 11.14
C THR A 65 15.20 14.36 10.79
N ALA A 66 16.48 14.33 11.10
CA ALA A 66 17.38 13.20 10.82
C ALA A 66 16.81 11.84 11.30
N ASP A 67 16.19 11.82 12.48
CA ASP A 67 15.63 10.60 13.08
C ASP A 67 14.37 10.11 12.35
N GLN A 68 13.65 11.03 11.70
CA GLN A 68 12.42 10.73 10.94
C GLN A 68 12.70 10.39 9.47
N LEU A 69 13.91 10.62 8.94
CA LEU A 69 14.24 10.31 7.54
C LEU A 69 14.11 8.81 7.20
N ASN A 70 14.16 7.94 8.18
CA ASN A 70 13.91 6.50 7.98
C ASN A 70 12.45 6.18 7.62
N GLU A 71 11.53 7.11 7.83
CA GLU A 71 10.10 6.99 7.50
C GLU A 71 9.78 7.38 6.06
N LEU A 72 10.73 7.99 5.35
CA LEU A 72 10.60 8.31 3.94
C LEU A 72 11.32 7.28 3.07
N GLU A 73 10.70 6.85 2.00
CA GLU A 73 11.35 6.05 0.95
C GLU A 73 11.19 6.71 -0.42
N PRO A 74 12.19 6.59 -1.33
CA PRO A 74 12.02 7.00 -2.72
C PRO A 74 10.80 6.33 -3.35
N ALA A 75 9.95 7.10 -4.05
CA ALA A 75 8.66 6.66 -4.58
C ALA A 75 8.50 6.87 -6.10
N TYR A 76 9.60 6.90 -6.83
CA TYR A 76 9.57 6.87 -8.31
C TYR A 76 9.09 5.51 -8.84
N ALA A 77 9.22 4.45 -8.06
CA ALA A 77 8.59 3.15 -8.27
C ALA A 77 8.09 2.61 -6.92
N VAL A 78 6.88 2.07 -6.88
CA VAL A 78 6.26 1.53 -5.67
C VAL A 78 5.80 0.10 -5.91
N THR A 79 5.75 -0.70 -4.85
CA THR A 79 5.20 -2.06 -4.97
C THR A 79 3.68 -2.01 -5.10
N VAL A 80 3.09 -3.02 -5.73
CA VAL A 80 1.62 -3.15 -5.84
C VAL A 80 0.95 -3.12 -4.46
N HIS A 81 1.59 -3.70 -3.44
CA HIS A 81 1.05 -3.69 -2.07
C HIS A 81 1.03 -2.29 -1.45
N LYS A 82 2.11 -1.51 -1.64
CA LYS A 82 2.18 -0.13 -1.14
C LYS A 82 1.25 0.83 -1.90
N SER A 83 0.85 0.49 -3.12
CA SER A 83 -0.09 1.26 -3.92
C SER A 83 -1.57 0.97 -3.62
N GLN A 84 -1.87 0.05 -2.70
CA GLN A 84 -3.25 -0.25 -2.30
C GLN A 84 -3.91 0.98 -1.69
N GLY A 85 -5.14 1.27 -2.12
CA GLY A 85 -5.87 2.48 -1.71
C GLY A 85 -5.57 3.71 -2.56
N SER A 86 -4.45 3.75 -3.29
CA SER A 86 -4.08 4.86 -4.19
C SER A 86 -4.49 4.55 -5.63
N GLU A 87 -4.73 5.60 -6.41
CA GLU A 87 -5.00 5.53 -7.85
C GLU A 87 -4.12 6.54 -8.60
N PHE A 88 -3.70 6.17 -9.81
CA PHE A 88 -2.81 6.97 -10.63
C PHE A 88 -3.41 7.20 -12.02
N PRO A 89 -3.19 8.35 -12.65
CA PRO A 89 -3.66 8.60 -14.01
C PRO A 89 -3.13 7.56 -15.02
N ALA A 90 -1.87 7.14 -14.86
CA ALA A 90 -1.23 6.12 -15.67
C ALA A 90 -0.35 5.21 -14.79
N VAL A 91 -0.32 3.93 -15.10
CA VAL A 91 0.48 2.91 -14.41
C VAL A 91 1.29 2.13 -15.45
N ILE A 92 2.58 1.98 -15.21
CA ILE A 92 3.43 1.02 -15.90
C ILE A 92 3.69 -0.13 -14.93
N LEU A 93 3.24 -1.33 -15.27
CA LEU A 93 3.34 -2.51 -14.45
C LEU A 93 4.25 -3.56 -15.12
N PRO A 94 5.51 -3.68 -14.68
CA PRO A 94 6.40 -4.72 -15.18
C PRO A 94 5.98 -6.09 -14.61
N VAL A 95 5.72 -7.03 -15.54
CA VAL A 95 5.36 -8.43 -15.24
C VAL A 95 6.40 -9.40 -15.78
N ALA A 96 7.64 -8.92 -16.00
CA ALA A 96 8.79 -9.76 -16.33
C ALA A 96 9.43 -10.31 -15.05
N ASP A 97 9.92 -11.54 -15.10
CA ASP A 97 10.67 -12.21 -14.02
C ASP A 97 10.00 -12.15 -12.64
N VAL A 98 8.67 -12.24 -12.65
CA VAL A 98 7.88 -12.23 -11.41
C VAL A 98 8.17 -13.50 -10.61
N PRO A 99 8.63 -13.39 -9.34
CA PRO A 99 8.84 -14.56 -8.50
C PRO A 99 7.55 -15.40 -8.38
N ALA A 100 7.68 -16.73 -8.43
CA ALA A 100 6.52 -17.65 -8.44
C ALA A 100 5.53 -17.40 -7.29
N ARG A 101 6.02 -16.96 -6.13
CA ARG A 101 5.19 -16.58 -4.97
C ARG A 101 4.29 -15.37 -5.20
N LEU A 102 4.66 -14.50 -6.14
CA LEU A 102 3.93 -13.28 -6.51
C LEU A 102 3.17 -13.42 -7.84
N CYS A 103 3.41 -14.51 -8.58
CA CYS A 103 2.80 -14.77 -9.87
C CYS A 103 1.37 -15.32 -9.72
N TYR A 104 0.41 -14.45 -9.34
CA TYR A 104 -0.99 -14.82 -9.14
C TYR A 104 -1.95 -13.70 -9.54
N ARG A 105 -3.19 -14.11 -9.94
CA ARG A 105 -4.22 -13.25 -10.52
C ARG A 105 -4.54 -12.01 -9.67
N ASN A 106 -4.72 -12.17 -8.37
CA ASN A 106 -5.13 -11.06 -7.52
C ASN A 106 -4.08 -9.96 -7.43
N LEU A 107 -2.79 -10.28 -7.51
CA LEU A 107 -1.73 -9.28 -7.55
C LEU A 107 -1.77 -8.49 -8.86
N LEU A 108 -1.91 -9.18 -9.99
CA LEU A 108 -2.05 -8.55 -11.31
C LEU A 108 -3.30 -7.63 -11.33
N TYR A 109 -4.44 -8.14 -10.88
CA TYR A 109 -5.68 -7.37 -10.78
C TYR A 109 -5.51 -6.12 -9.93
N THR A 110 -4.89 -6.24 -8.75
CA THR A 110 -4.64 -5.10 -7.86
C THR A 110 -3.77 -4.06 -8.54
N GLY A 111 -2.71 -4.47 -9.26
CA GLY A 111 -1.84 -3.55 -9.99
C GLY A 111 -2.57 -2.82 -11.13
N VAL A 112 -3.32 -3.55 -11.96
CA VAL A 112 -4.07 -2.98 -13.09
C VAL A 112 -5.14 -1.99 -12.62
N THR A 113 -5.84 -2.31 -11.53
CA THR A 113 -6.90 -1.44 -10.98
C THR A 113 -6.37 -0.17 -10.30
N ARG A 114 -5.05 0.02 -10.22
CA ARG A 114 -4.45 1.31 -9.78
C ARG A 114 -4.48 2.36 -10.88
N ALA A 115 -4.69 1.98 -12.12
CA ALA A 115 -4.72 2.91 -13.25
C ALA A 115 -6.13 3.47 -13.50
N ARG A 116 -6.24 4.81 -13.57
CA ARG A 116 -7.51 5.49 -13.92
C ARG A 116 -7.73 5.59 -15.42
N LYS A 117 -6.66 5.87 -16.19
CA LYS A 117 -6.76 6.18 -17.64
C LYS A 117 -5.95 5.24 -18.49
N LEU A 118 -4.74 4.88 -18.07
CA LEU A 118 -3.80 4.09 -18.86
C LEU A 118 -3.08 3.09 -17.96
N CYS A 119 -3.10 1.82 -18.36
CA CYS A 119 -2.25 0.78 -17.79
C CYS A 119 -1.39 0.18 -18.89
N VAL A 120 -0.08 0.21 -18.72
CA VAL A 120 0.89 -0.42 -19.62
C VAL A 120 1.50 -1.61 -18.91
N LEU A 121 1.22 -2.82 -19.41
CA LEU A 121 1.89 -4.04 -18.97
C LEU A 121 3.17 -4.23 -19.78
N THR A 122 4.29 -4.44 -19.11
CA THR A 122 5.57 -4.72 -19.76
C THR A 122 6.10 -6.07 -19.28
N GLY A 123 6.40 -6.98 -20.21
CA GLY A 123 6.86 -8.32 -19.86
C GLY A 123 6.59 -9.32 -20.96
N THR A 124 6.42 -10.58 -20.59
CA THR A 124 6.13 -11.65 -21.54
C THR A 124 4.68 -12.10 -21.45
N ALA A 125 4.03 -12.37 -22.59
CA ALA A 125 2.67 -12.92 -22.64
C ALA A 125 2.52 -14.20 -21.80
N ARG A 126 3.59 -15.00 -21.72
CA ARG A 126 3.61 -16.23 -20.90
C ARG A 126 3.46 -15.91 -19.41
N THR A 127 4.18 -14.92 -18.90
CA THR A 127 4.09 -14.53 -17.48
C THR A 127 2.72 -13.95 -17.18
N GLU A 128 2.21 -13.11 -18.06
CA GLU A 128 0.86 -12.54 -17.94
C GLU A 128 -0.21 -13.63 -17.88
N GLN A 129 -0.18 -14.58 -18.83
CA GLN A 129 -1.09 -15.72 -18.86
C GLN A 129 -0.99 -16.56 -17.59
N THR A 130 0.23 -16.86 -17.12
CA THR A 130 0.44 -17.59 -15.88
C THR A 130 -0.17 -16.85 -14.68
N MET A 131 -0.04 -15.54 -14.60
CA MET A 131 -0.66 -14.76 -13.54
C MET A 131 -2.19 -14.78 -13.61
N VAL A 132 -2.77 -14.69 -14.80
CA VAL A 132 -4.22 -14.73 -15.02
C VAL A 132 -4.81 -16.08 -14.63
N GLU A 133 -4.12 -17.19 -14.96
CA GLU A 133 -4.58 -18.55 -14.68
C GLU A 133 -4.40 -18.95 -13.22
N ASN A 134 -3.39 -18.40 -12.54
CA ASN A 134 -3.08 -18.78 -11.16
C ASN A 134 -4.02 -18.11 -10.15
N VAL A 135 -5.09 -18.81 -9.81
CA VAL A 135 -6.06 -18.40 -8.77
C VAL A 135 -5.61 -18.93 -7.42
N ARG A 136 -4.67 -18.25 -6.77
CA ARG A 136 -4.31 -18.54 -5.37
C ARG A 136 -5.38 -18.01 -4.44
N GLN A 137 -6.28 -18.88 -4.02
CA GLN A 137 -7.11 -18.60 -2.85
C GLN A 137 -6.36 -19.07 -1.60
N LYS A 138 -5.88 -18.15 -0.78
CA LYS A 138 -5.54 -18.49 0.61
C LYS A 138 -6.85 -18.84 1.30
N MET A 139 -7.08 -20.13 1.53
CA MET A 139 -8.16 -20.59 2.40
C MET A 139 -7.96 -19.95 3.78
N ARG A 140 -8.83 -19.03 4.13
CA ARG A 140 -8.85 -18.49 5.49
C ARG A 140 -9.54 -19.50 6.37
N TYR A 141 -8.79 -20.13 7.27
CA TYR A 141 -9.33 -20.98 8.31
C TYR A 141 -9.94 -20.10 9.41
N SER A 142 -11.13 -19.55 9.13
CA SER A 142 -11.90 -18.82 10.14
C SER A 142 -13.13 -19.64 10.54
N GLY A 143 -13.48 -19.65 11.83
CA GLY A 143 -14.69 -20.27 12.33
C GLY A 143 -15.99 -19.61 11.86
N LEU A 144 -15.91 -18.46 11.16
CA LEU A 144 -17.06 -17.68 10.73
C LEU A 144 -18.10 -18.50 9.93
N ARG A 145 -17.63 -19.38 9.01
CA ARG A 145 -18.53 -20.25 8.24
C ARG A 145 -19.35 -21.18 9.13
N TYR A 146 -18.75 -21.70 10.20
CA TYR A 146 -19.42 -22.57 11.17
C TYR A 146 -20.39 -21.77 12.02
N LEU A 147 -19.97 -20.61 12.51
CA LEU A 147 -20.81 -19.70 13.29
C LEU A 147 -22.04 -19.22 12.48
N LEU A 148 -21.87 -18.90 11.21
CA LEU A 148 -22.99 -18.51 10.34
C LEU A 148 -23.95 -19.66 10.06
N LYS A 149 -23.45 -20.89 9.88
CA LYS A 149 -24.28 -22.07 9.73
C LYS A 149 -25.09 -22.34 11.02
N ASP A 150 -24.40 -22.27 12.17
CA ASP A 150 -25.02 -22.51 13.46
C ASP A 150 -26.08 -21.44 13.79
N ALA A 151 -25.84 -20.18 13.42
CA ALA A 151 -26.82 -19.10 13.58
C ALA A 151 -28.02 -19.21 12.59
N ALA A 152 -27.82 -19.83 11.44
CA ALA A 152 -28.88 -20.03 10.44
C ALA A 152 -29.73 -21.29 10.68
N THR A 153 -29.30 -22.18 11.58
CA THR A 153 -30.10 -23.37 11.94
C THR A 153 -31.26 -22.96 12.85
N PRO A 154 -32.54 -23.27 12.47
CA PRO A 154 -33.70 -22.94 13.28
C PRO A 154 -33.60 -23.52 14.70
N THR A 155 -34.11 -22.80 15.68
CA THR A 155 -34.02 -23.17 17.11
C THR A 155 -34.68 -24.51 17.42
N GLU A 156 -35.65 -24.91 16.62
CA GLU A 156 -36.36 -26.20 16.79
C GLU A 156 -35.47 -27.40 16.45
N GLU A 157 -34.63 -27.34 15.42
CA GLU A 157 -33.68 -28.42 15.09
C GLU A 157 -32.55 -28.55 16.11
N LYS A 158 -32.18 -27.45 16.80
CA LYS A 158 -31.21 -27.49 17.91
C LYS A 158 -31.75 -28.22 19.15
N GLN A 159 -33.03 -28.12 19.42
CA GLN A 159 -33.65 -28.81 20.59
C GLN A 159 -33.77 -30.32 20.37
N GLU A 160 -34.04 -30.77 19.14
CA GLU A 160 -34.08 -32.22 18.84
C GLU A 160 -32.71 -32.89 18.92
N GLN A 161 -31.64 -32.20 18.47
CA GLN A 161 -30.26 -32.74 18.58
C GLN A 161 -29.76 -32.84 20.03
N LEU A 162 -30.18 -31.93 20.89
CA LEU A 162 -29.84 -31.97 22.33
C LEU A 162 -30.65 -33.01 23.11
N SER A 163 -31.83 -33.38 22.65
CA SER A 163 -32.66 -34.40 23.29
C SER A 163 -32.35 -35.84 22.83
N ALA A 164 -31.51 -35.98 21.79
CA ALA A 164 -31.08 -37.29 21.26
C ALA A 164 -29.67 -37.72 21.70
N THR A 165 -29.02 -36.93 22.60
CA THR A 165 -27.72 -37.26 23.22
C THR A 165 -27.86 -37.54 24.70
#